data_bf5c21ed6a4ca5cbb6e7a91100381a5c
#
_entry.id   bf5c21ed6a4ca5cbb6e7a91100381a5c
#
_cell.length_a   1.000
_cell.length_b   1.000
_cell.length_c   1.000
_cell.angle_alpha   90.00
_cell.angle_beta   90.00
_cell.angle_gamma   90.00
#
_symmetry.space_group_name_H-M   'P 1'
#
loop_
_entity.id
_entity.type
_entity.pdbx_description
1 polymer ?
#
loop_
_entity_poly.entity_id
_entity_poly.type
_entity_poly.pdbx_seq_one_letter_code
_entity_poly.pdbx_strand_id
1 'polypeptide(L)'
;MKKILVGFVLLCSMAIQGQEKESVFIDANYFYGSILRHNKDIEHLIKGHPKGFILGYNVKTFGKSRWQQAYNYPDFGVSMLYQNPQNDVLGSTISIHGHYNFYFLKRNLFLRVATGIAYAENPYDIDTNPNNNAYGTHLLGSSYFMLGYNKKDIFKGVGLKAGLALIHYSNSSVKSPNSSANTFAATLGVTYQIDADTQPSYTTTAGFDKIKQPIHFNMVLRGGIQEGRVIGLGQKPFVVISGYADKRLSFKSSIQVGVDAIFAKFLETEIAYSAAAFPANGVTGDEDYKRVGVFVGYELHINKLSLIGQVGYYAYYPYKFEARVYLRPGLKYYITEKIFTVVTLKSHWASAENVAFGVGFRI
;
A
#
# COMPACT_ATOMS: atom_id res chain seq x y z
N MET A 1 -24.96 4.24 7.34
CA MET A 1 -24.35 4.87 6.16
C MET A 1 -24.44 6.40 6.16
N LYS A 2 -25.60 7.06 6.31
CA LYS A 2 -25.70 8.54 6.31
C LYS A 2 -24.84 9.25 7.36
N LYS A 3 -24.68 8.71 8.57
CA LYS A 3 -23.87 9.34 9.66
C LYS A 3 -22.35 9.26 9.45
N ILE A 4 -21.85 8.25 8.70
CA ILE A 4 -20.41 8.11 8.36
C ILE A 4 -20.04 9.08 7.24
N LEU A 5 -20.93 9.32 6.29
CA LEU A 5 -20.71 10.28 5.20
C LEU A 5 -20.64 11.72 5.72
N VAL A 6 -21.47 12.08 6.71
CA VAL A 6 -21.46 13.41 7.34
C VAL A 6 -20.18 13.64 8.15
N GLY A 7 -19.67 12.63 8.87
CA GLY A 7 -18.41 12.72 9.60
C GLY A 7 -17.20 12.91 8.67
N PHE A 8 -17.19 12.29 7.50
CA PHE A 8 -16.12 12.42 6.51
C PHE A 8 -16.12 13.80 5.84
N VAL A 9 -17.30 14.34 5.52
CA VAL A 9 -17.45 15.70 4.97
C VAL A 9 -17.02 16.77 5.98
N LEU A 10 -17.31 16.59 7.28
CA LEU A 10 -16.87 17.50 8.35
C LEU A 10 -15.34 17.46 8.60
N LEU A 11 -14.69 16.30 8.47
CA LEU A 11 -13.23 16.18 8.55
C LEU A 11 -12.51 16.85 7.37
N CYS A 12 -13.10 16.78 6.17
CA CYS A 12 -12.58 17.49 5.00
C CYS A 12 -12.78 19.02 5.10
N SER A 13 -13.84 19.49 5.74
CA SER A 13 -14.11 20.93 5.87
C SER A 13 -13.24 21.65 6.91
N MET A 14 -12.72 20.94 7.91
CA MET A 14 -11.80 21.53 8.92
C MET A 14 -10.38 21.78 8.39
N ALA A 15 -9.99 21.19 7.25
CA ALA A 15 -8.70 21.40 6.63
C ALA A 15 -8.60 22.67 5.74
N ILE A 16 -9.71 23.43 5.58
CA ILE A 16 -9.81 24.52 4.59
C ILE A 16 -9.59 25.92 5.20
N GLN A 17 -9.39 26.05 6.50
CA GLN A 17 -9.17 27.38 7.10
C GLN A 17 -7.70 27.77 7.12
N GLY A 18 -7.29 28.67 6.22
CA GLY A 18 -6.08 29.49 6.33
C GLY A 18 -4.90 29.10 5.42
N GLN A 19 -5.12 28.48 4.23
CA GLN A 19 -4.03 28.22 3.29
C GLN A 19 -3.98 29.25 2.16
N GLU A 20 -2.75 29.73 1.83
CA GLU A 20 -2.49 30.38 0.54
C GLU A 20 -3.07 29.52 -0.58
N LYS A 21 -3.67 30.16 -1.59
CA LYS A 21 -4.32 29.49 -2.71
C LYS A 21 -3.41 28.43 -3.34
N GLU A 22 -3.70 27.15 -3.05
CA GLU A 22 -2.98 26.01 -3.62
C GLU A 22 -3.37 25.85 -5.09
N SER A 23 -2.39 25.56 -5.94
CA SER A 23 -2.64 25.24 -7.34
C SER A 23 -3.14 23.80 -7.45
N VAL A 24 -4.30 23.63 -8.07
CA VAL A 24 -5.04 22.36 -8.10
C VAL A 24 -5.39 21.97 -9.52
N PHE A 25 -5.26 20.69 -9.85
CA PHE A 25 -5.85 20.11 -11.04
C PHE A 25 -6.62 18.83 -10.71
N ILE A 26 -7.61 18.56 -11.54
CA ILE A 26 -8.35 17.29 -11.52
C ILE A 26 -7.97 16.45 -12.74
N ASP A 27 -8.08 15.13 -12.61
CA ASP A 27 -7.93 14.23 -13.74
C ASP A 27 -9.00 13.13 -13.73
N ALA A 28 -9.41 12.73 -14.92
CA ALA A 28 -10.31 11.60 -15.15
C ALA A 28 -9.68 10.69 -16.20
N ASN A 29 -9.48 9.42 -15.85
CA ASN A 29 -8.86 8.44 -16.71
C ASN A 29 -9.79 7.23 -16.83
N TYR A 30 -10.09 6.81 -18.05
CA TYR A 30 -10.65 5.50 -18.36
C TYR A 30 -9.51 4.49 -18.48
N PHE A 31 -9.74 3.25 -18.04
CA PHE A 31 -8.79 2.17 -18.25
C PHE A 31 -9.48 0.90 -18.78
N TYR A 32 -8.70 0.13 -19.52
CA TYR A 32 -9.07 -1.18 -20.02
C TYR A 32 -7.86 -2.11 -19.96
N GLY A 33 -8.04 -3.34 -19.46
CA GLY A 33 -6.90 -4.19 -19.18
C GLY A 33 -7.21 -5.67 -19.05
N SER A 34 -6.31 -6.39 -18.39
CA SER A 34 -6.42 -7.81 -18.11
C SER A 34 -5.97 -8.12 -16.69
N ILE A 35 -6.61 -9.11 -16.05
CA ILE A 35 -6.14 -9.67 -14.79
C ILE A 35 -4.86 -10.46 -15.08
N LEU A 36 -3.79 -10.17 -14.34
CA LEU A 36 -2.52 -10.89 -14.46
C LEU A 36 -2.62 -12.24 -13.74
N ARG A 37 -2.26 -13.30 -14.44
CA ARG A 37 -2.10 -14.64 -13.87
C ARG A 37 -0.78 -14.70 -13.07
N HIS A 38 -0.81 -14.31 -11.80
CA HIS A 38 0.35 -14.36 -10.92
C HIS A 38 0.44 -15.65 -10.08
N ASN A 39 -0.65 -16.42 -10.00
CA ASN A 39 -0.67 -17.79 -9.49
C ASN A 39 -1.73 -18.63 -10.24
N LYS A 40 -1.72 -19.96 -10.05
CA LYS A 40 -2.67 -20.86 -10.70
C LYS A 40 -4.08 -20.76 -10.11
N ASP A 41 -4.19 -20.39 -8.85
CA ASP A 41 -5.45 -20.41 -8.10
C ASP A 41 -6.47 -19.40 -8.61
N ILE A 42 -6.04 -18.32 -9.27
CA ILE A 42 -6.91 -17.30 -9.83
C ILE A 42 -7.24 -17.49 -11.32
N GLU A 43 -6.72 -18.54 -11.96
CA GLU A 43 -6.85 -18.70 -13.41
C GLU A 43 -8.30 -18.76 -13.87
N HIS A 44 -9.16 -19.45 -13.10
CA HIS A 44 -10.60 -19.56 -13.37
C HIS A 44 -11.35 -18.23 -13.21
N LEU A 45 -10.76 -17.23 -12.57
CA LEU A 45 -11.30 -15.88 -12.40
C LEU A 45 -10.94 -14.94 -13.57
N ILE A 46 -10.02 -15.35 -14.47
CA ILE A 46 -9.61 -14.54 -15.62
C ILE A 46 -10.56 -14.82 -16.78
N LYS A 47 -11.75 -14.18 -16.77
CA LYS A 47 -12.82 -14.42 -17.75
C LYS A 47 -13.02 -13.25 -18.70
N GLY A 48 -12.77 -12.03 -18.27
CA GLY A 48 -13.05 -10.82 -19.01
C GLY A 48 -11.92 -9.80 -18.94
N HIS A 49 -12.17 -8.66 -19.52
CA HIS A 49 -11.24 -7.54 -19.52
C HIS A 49 -11.71 -6.47 -18.52
N PRO A 50 -11.04 -6.30 -17.38
CA PRO A 50 -11.35 -5.24 -16.44
C PRO A 50 -11.34 -3.87 -17.08
N LYS A 51 -12.36 -3.08 -16.75
CA LYS A 51 -12.49 -1.68 -17.21
C LYS A 51 -13.02 -0.82 -16.08
N GLY A 52 -12.77 0.48 -16.16
CA GLY A 52 -13.22 1.40 -15.15
C GLY A 52 -12.68 2.80 -15.28
N PHE A 53 -12.76 3.56 -14.18
CA PHE A 53 -12.36 4.96 -14.15
C PHE A 53 -11.51 5.25 -12.92
N ILE A 54 -10.55 6.17 -13.09
CA ILE A 54 -9.75 6.74 -12.02
C ILE A 54 -9.96 8.25 -12.07
N LEU A 55 -10.54 8.80 -11.00
CA LEU A 55 -10.74 10.23 -10.80
C LEU A 55 -9.73 10.72 -9.78
N GLY A 56 -8.99 11.78 -10.08
CA GLY A 56 -7.94 12.32 -9.22
C GLY A 56 -8.14 13.80 -8.91
N TYR A 57 -7.98 14.17 -7.63
CA TYR A 57 -7.80 15.53 -7.16
C TYR A 57 -6.33 15.69 -6.74
N ASN A 58 -5.63 16.66 -7.33
CA ASN A 58 -4.19 16.79 -7.21
C ASN A 58 -3.82 18.22 -6.79
N VAL A 59 -2.98 18.30 -5.77
CA VAL A 59 -2.36 19.54 -5.31
C VAL A 59 -0.94 19.60 -5.84
N LYS A 60 -0.61 20.67 -6.57
CA LYS A 60 0.73 20.89 -7.13
C LYS A 60 1.67 21.47 -6.09
N THR A 61 2.92 21.09 -6.18
CA THR A 61 3.99 21.65 -5.34
C THR A 61 4.95 22.51 -6.17
N PHE A 62 5.43 23.60 -5.55
CA PHE A 62 6.28 24.61 -6.21
C PHE A 62 7.61 24.84 -5.49
N GLY A 63 7.97 23.98 -4.54
CA GLY A 63 9.26 24.04 -3.87
C GLY A 63 9.29 24.87 -2.58
N LYS A 64 8.12 25.19 -1.99
CA LYS A 64 8.04 25.85 -0.67
C LYS A 64 8.77 25.07 0.44
N SER A 65 8.77 23.75 0.34
CA SER A 65 9.47 22.84 1.26
C SER A 65 10.60 22.10 0.57
N ARG A 66 11.68 21.79 1.31
CA ARG A 66 12.87 21.10 0.77
C ARG A 66 12.55 19.74 0.14
N TRP A 67 11.59 18.98 0.68
CA TRP A 67 11.20 17.70 0.11
C TRP A 67 10.59 17.84 -1.29
N GLN A 68 9.82 18.92 -1.55
CA GLN A 68 9.24 19.19 -2.86
C GLN A 68 10.34 19.37 -3.92
N GLN A 69 11.36 20.15 -3.59
CA GLN A 69 12.52 20.36 -4.46
C GLN A 69 13.33 19.07 -4.66
N ALA A 70 13.55 18.32 -3.56
CA ALA A 70 14.30 17.07 -3.58
C ALA A 70 13.68 16.01 -4.52
N TYR A 71 12.36 15.98 -4.65
CA TYR A 71 11.63 15.03 -5.48
C TYR A 71 11.13 15.60 -6.81
N ASN A 72 11.72 16.71 -7.27
CA ASN A 72 11.36 17.38 -8.52
C ASN A 72 9.89 17.81 -8.54
N TYR A 73 9.45 18.44 -7.44
CA TYR A 73 8.13 19.05 -7.27
C TYR A 73 7.00 18.07 -7.54
N PRO A 74 6.88 16.97 -6.78
CA PRO A 74 5.81 15.99 -6.97
C PRO A 74 4.48 16.61 -6.61
N ASP A 75 3.42 16.23 -7.30
CA ASP A 75 2.07 16.55 -6.85
C ASP A 75 1.58 15.44 -5.92
N PHE A 76 0.65 15.75 -5.02
CA PHE A 76 0.01 14.79 -4.15
C PHE A 76 -1.50 15.01 -4.13
N GLY A 77 -2.23 13.98 -3.71
CA GLY A 77 -3.67 14.13 -3.69
C GLY A 77 -4.41 12.87 -3.32
N VAL A 78 -5.69 12.86 -3.67
CA VAL A 78 -6.59 11.72 -3.47
C VAL A 78 -7.18 11.28 -4.80
N SER A 79 -7.45 9.98 -4.92
CA SER A 79 -8.11 9.44 -6.10
C SER A 79 -9.16 8.40 -5.72
N MET A 80 -10.23 8.37 -6.49
CA MET A 80 -11.25 7.33 -6.47
C MET A 80 -11.08 6.46 -7.72
N LEU A 81 -11.15 5.14 -7.53
CA LEU A 81 -11.06 4.18 -8.62
C LEU A 81 -12.28 3.25 -8.55
N TYR A 82 -12.99 3.11 -9.66
CA TYR A 82 -14.00 2.12 -9.89
C TYR A 82 -13.51 1.12 -10.92
N GLN A 83 -13.60 -0.19 -10.62
CA GLN A 83 -13.25 -1.27 -11.54
C GLN A 83 -14.40 -2.28 -11.64
N ASN A 84 -14.79 -2.58 -12.86
CA ASN A 84 -15.61 -3.73 -13.18
C ASN A 84 -14.71 -4.79 -13.85
N PRO A 85 -14.48 -5.95 -13.21
CA PRO A 85 -13.60 -7.00 -13.72
C PRO A 85 -14.22 -7.79 -14.89
N GLN A 86 -15.47 -7.52 -15.25
CA GLN A 86 -16.26 -8.28 -16.23
C GLN A 86 -16.37 -9.77 -15.82
N ASN A 87 -16.53 -9.99 -14.52
CA ASN A 87 -16.66 -11.30 -13.89
C ASN A 87 -17.50 -11.18 -12.63
N ASP A 88 -18.67 -11.82 -12.62
CA ASP A 88 -19.64 -11.74 -11.53
C ASP A 88 -19.12 -12.38 -10.23
N VAL A 89 -18.21 -13.38 -10.32
CA VAL A 89 -17.59 -13.99 -9.15
C VAL A 89 -16.76 -12.97 -8.37
N LEU A 90 -16.03 -12.10 -9.05
CA LEU A 90 -15.24 -11.04 -8.42
C LEU A 90 -16.11 -9.85 -8.00
N GLY A 91 -17.16 -9.55 -8.77
CA GLY A 91 -17.96 -8.34 -8.60
C GLY A 91 -17.15 -7.06 -8.86
N SER A 92 -17.83 -5.93 -8.81
CA SER A 92 -17.15 -4.62 -8.96
C SER A 92 -16.41 -4.23 -7.69
N THR A 93 -15.41 -3.35 -7.85
CA THR A 93 -14.68 -2.75 -6.74
C THR A 93 -14.70 -1.23 -6.83
N ILE A 94 -14.82 -0.57 -5.69
CA ILE A 94 -14.63 0.87 -5.56
C ILE A 94 -13.56 1.13 -4.51
N SER A 95 -12.63 2.06 -4.78
CA SER A 95 -11.51 2.31 -3.88
C SER A 95 -11.15 3.79 -3.78
N ILE A 96 -10.60 4.18 -2.64
CA ILE A 96 -10.11 5.53 -2.36
C ILE A 96 -8.64 5.41 -1.97
N HIS A 97 -7.79 6.27 -2.57
CA HIS A 97 -6.35 6.23 -2.40
C HIS A 97 -5.79 7.63 -2.11
N GLY A 98 -4.79 7.69 -1.25
CA GLY A 98 -3.82 8.78 -1.26
C GLY A 98 -2.75 8.50 -2.32
N HIS A 99 -2.30 9.53 -3.03
CA HIS A 99 -1.30 9.34 -4.08
C HIS A 99 -0.27 10.46 -4.16
N TYR A 100 0.89 10.11 -4.76
CA TYR A 100 1.89 11.05 -5.25
C TYR A 100 2.09 10.88 -6.74
N ASN A 101 2.28 11.99 -7.47
CA ASN A 101 2.71 12.00 -8.86
C ASN A 101 4.16 12.50 -8.92
N PHE A 102 5.09 11.64 -9.31
CA PHE A 102 6.49 11.99 -9.57
C PHE A 102 6.67 12.26 -11.05
N TYR A 103 7.46 13.28 -11.40
CA TYR A 103 7.60 13.75 -12.76
C TYR A 103 9.01 13.62 -13.30
N PHE A 104 9.11 13.26 -14.58
CA PHE A 104 10.34 13.11 -15.36
C PHE A 104 10.17 13.82 -16.70
N LEU A 105 11.24 13.90 -17.50
CA LEU A 105 11.26 14.45 -18.86
C LEU A 105 10.48 15.77 -19.00
N LYS A 106 10.95 16.80 -18.29
CA LYS A 106 10.32 18.13 -18.26
C LYS A 106 8.85 18.08 -17.79
N ARG A 107 8.53 17.15 -16.89
CA ARG A 107 7.20 16.91 -16.31
C ARG A 107 6.14 16.38 -17.31
N ASN A 108 6.54 15.85 -18.46
CA ASN A 108 5.64 15.21 -19.41
C ASN A 108 5.44 13.72 -19.09
N LEU A 109 6.45 13.04 -18.56
CA LEU A 109 6.31 11.67 -18.05
C LEU A 109 6.00 11.73 -16.57
N PHE A 110 5.00 10.96 -16.10
CA PHE A 110 4.65 10.88 -14.68
C PHE A 110 4.57 9.43 -14.22
N LEU A 111 4.92 9.22 -12.95
CA LEU A 111 4.66 8.01 -12.20
C LEU A 111 3.74 8.37 -11.02
N ARG A 112 2.51 7.85 -11.02
CA ARG A 112 1.62 7.91 -9.88
C ARG A 112 1.80 6.66 -9.04
N VAL A 113 2.02 6.86 -7.74
CA VAL A 113 2.04 5.81 -6.72
C VAL A 113 0.90 6.07 -5.77
N ALA A 114 -0.02 5.13 -5.65
CA ALA A 114 -1.24 5.28 -4.88
C ALA A 114 -1.48 4.07 -3.98
N THR A 115 -1.95 4.33 -2.76
CA THR A 115 -2.36 3.28 -1.83
C THR A 115 -3.57 3.73 -1.02
N GLY A 116 -4.40 2.77 -0.63
CA GLY A 116 -5.64 3.05 0.07
C GLY A 116 -6.45 1.81 0.38
N ILE A 117 -7.75 1.98 0.43
CA ILE A 117 -8.72 0.93 0.76
C ILE A 117 -9.74 0.78 -0.36
N ALA A 118 -10.25 -0.44 -0.53
CA ALA A 118 -11.30 -0.76 -1.48
C ALA A 118 -12.45 -1.51 -0.81
N TYR A 119 -13.62 -1.39 -1.41
CA TYR A 119 -14.76 -2.24 -1.16
C TYR A 119 -15.01 -3.13 -2.37
N ALA A 120 -15.00 -4.46 -2.16
CA ALA A 120 -15.36 -5.46 -3.14
C ALA A 120 -16.82 -5.88 -2.95
N GLU A 121 -17.56 -5.93 -4.04
CA GLU A 121 -18.99 -6.28 -4.03
C GLU A 121 -19.22 -7.73 -3.63
N ASN A 122 -18.48 -8.67 -4.21
CA ASN A 122 -18.69 -10.11 -4.08
C ASN A 122 -17.45 -10.82 -3.50
N PRO A 123 -17.16 -10.78 -2.19
CA PRO A 123 -16.10 -11.57 -1.58
C PRO A 123 -16.46 -13.07 -1.58
N TYR A 124 -15.51 -13.91 -1.18
CA TYR A 124 -15.76 -15.33 -0.94
C TYR A 124 -16.85 -15.54 0.13
N ASP A 125 -17.77 -16.40 -0.19
CA ASP A 125 -18.75 -16.95 0.74
C ASP A 125 -18.98 -18.41 0.37
N ILE A 126 -19.00 -19.30 1.36
CA ILE A 126 -19.05 -20.76 1.11
C ILE A 126 -20.36 -21.21 0.46
N ASP A 127 -21.43 -20.49 0.74
CA ASP A 127 -22.77 -20.84 0.25
C ASP A 127 -23.13 -20.14 -1.05
N THR A 128 -22.77 -18.85 -1.18
CA THR A 128 -23.25 -18.00 -2.27
C THR A 128 -22.18 -17.67 -3.31
N ASN A 129 -20.88 -17.69 -2.94
CA ASN A 129 -19.77 -17.37 -3.85
C ASN A 129 -18.49 -18.18 -3.57
N PRO A 130 -18.55 -19.53 -3.57
CA PRO A 130 -17.41 -20.38 -3.21
C PRO A 130 -16.26 -20.33 -4.23
N ASN A 131 -16.50 -19.82 -5.43
CA ASN A 131 -15.50 -19.72 -6.48
C ASN A 131 -14.59 -18.49 -6.36
N ASN A 132 -14.89 -17.54 -5.47
CA ASN A 132 -14.02 -16.37 -5.29
C ASN A 132 -12.89 -16.67 -4.31
N ASN A 133 -11.77 -17.16 -4.80
CA ASN A 133 -10.57 -17.35 -3.99
C ASN A 133 -9.65 -16.11 -3.95
N ALA A 134 -10.02 -15.00 -4.60
CA ALA A 134 -9.24 -13.78 -4.60
C ALA A 134 -9.37 -12.97 -3.30
N TYR A 135 -10.60 -12.88 -2.74
CA TYR A 135 -10.89 -12.03 -1.57
C TYR A 135 -11.82 -12.71 -0.57
N GLY A 136 -11.38 -12.86 0.67
CA GLY A 136 -12.19 -13.36 1.78
C GLY A 136 -13.04 -12.29 2.48
N THR A 137 -12.93 -11.00 2.11
CA THR A 137 -13.61 -9.88 2.76
C THR A 137 -14.07 -8.83 1.76
N HIS A 138 -15.11 -8.05 2.11
CA HIS A 138 -15.51 -6.87 1.34
C HIS A 138 -14.46 -5.74 1.43
N LEU A 139 -13.85 -5.54 2.59
CA LEU A 139 -12.82 -4.51 2.77
C LEU A 139 -11.46 -5.06 2.38
N LEU A 140 -10.81 -4.38 1.43
CA LEU A 140 -9.51 -4.74 0.88
C LEU A 140 -8.52 -3.60 1.05
N GLY A 141 -7.24 -3.93 1.13
CA GLY A 141 -6.16 -3.02 0.76
C GLY A 141 -6.11 -2.87 -0.75
N SER A 142 -5.86 -1.67 -1.23
CA SER A 142 -5.71 -1.37 -2.65
C SER A 142 -4.51 -0.50 -2.90
N SER A 143 -3.79 -0.79 -3.98
CA SER A 143 -2.69 0.04 -4.46
C SER A 143 -2.69 0.09 -5.97
N TYR A 144 -2.29 1.21 -6.56
CA TYR A 144 -2.02 1.23 -7.99
C TYR A 144 -0.82 2.08 -8.33
N PHE A 145 -0.14 1.68 -9.41
CA PHE A 145 0.93 2.41 -10.06
C PHE A 145 0.46 2.79 -11.45
N MET A 146 0.65 4.06 -11.85
CA MET A 146 0.32 4.53 -13.18
C MET A 146 1.52 5.26 -13.75
N LEU A 147 2.13 4.71 -14.81
CA LEU A 147 3.18 5.35 -15.60
C LEU A 147 2.57 5.86 -16.89
N GLY A 148 2.73 7.15 -17.17
CA GLY A 148 2.11 7.70 -18.38
C GLY A 148 2.71 9.03 -18.82
N TYR A 149 2.33 9.39 -20.02
CA TYR A 149 2.61 10.69 -20.62
C TYR A 149 1.44 11.64 -20.36
N ASN A 150 1.75 12.90 -20.04
CA ASN A 150 0.77 13.95 -19.80
C ASN A 150 1.13 15.17 -20.66
N LYS A 151 0.34 15.40 -21.70
CA LYS A 151 0.39 16.64 -22.51
C LYS A 151 -0.51 17.67 -21.85
N LYS A 152 0.11 18.62 -21.14
CA LYS A 152 -0.59 19.68 -20.40
C LYS A 152 -1.01 20.81 -21.32
N ASP A 153 -2.04 21.55 -20.90
CA ASP A 153 -2.48 22.83 -21.45
C ASP A 153 -2.58 22.83 -22.99
N ILE A 154 -3.33 21.85 -23.53
CA ILE A 154 -3.64 21.81 -24.97
C ILE A 154 -4.63 22.91 -25.32
N PHE A 155 -5.59 23.18 -24.40
CA PHE A 155 -6.58 24.23 -24.56
C PHE A 155 -7.10 24.66 -23.17
N LYS A 156 -6.84 25.93 -22.78
CA LYS A 156 -7.41 26.59 -21.57
C LYS A 156 -7.34 25.71 -20.30
N GLY A 157 -6.16 25.18 -19.99
CA GLY A 157 -5.93 24.33 -18.81
C GLY A 157 -6.31 22.86 -19.01
N VAL A 158 -6.90 22.48 -20.12
CA VAL A 158 -7.18 21.07 -20.45
C VAL A 158 -5.92 20.40 -20.97
N GLY A 159 -5.63 19.19 -20.48
CA GLY A 159 -4.56 18.33 -20.95
C GLY A 159 -5.03 16.92 -21.24
N LEU A 160 -4.19 16.13 -21.92
CA LEU A 160 -4.44 14.71 -22.21
C LEU A 160 -3.40 13.83 -21.53
N LYS A 161 -3.84 12.69 -21.02
CA LYS A 161 -3.01 11.66 -20.40
C LYS A 161 -3.19 10.34 -21.13
N ALA A 162 -2.09 9.62 -21.33
CA ALA A 162 -2.12 8.22 -21.77
C ALA A 162 -1.02 7.45 -21.04
N GLY A 163 -1.28 6.19 -20.68
CA GLY A 163 -0.30 5.41 -19.95
C GLY A 163 -0.73 3.99 -19.66
N LEU A 164 -0.01 3.37 -18.73
CA LEU A 164 -0.24 2.02 -18.23
C LEU A 164 -0.45 2.07 -16.73
N ALA A 165 -1.34 1.24 -16.21
CA ALA A 165 -1.60 1.10 -14.79
C ALA A 165 -1.48 -0.36 -14.37
N LEU A 166 -0.95 -0.57 -13.14
CA LEU A 166 -1.00 -1.84 -12.42
C LEU A 166 -1.82 -1.59 -11.16
N ILE A 167 -2.97 -2.26 -11.04
CA ILE A 167 -3.93 -2.10 -9.95
C ILE A 167 -3.95 -3.40 -9.15
N HIS A 168 -3.80 -3.31 -7.83
CA HIS A 168 -3.75 -4.43 -6.91
C HIS A 168 -4.85 -4.34 -5.86
N TYR A 169 -5.52 -5.48 -5.60
CA TYR A 169 -6.48 -5.67 -4.52
C TYR A 169 -6.14 -6.92 -3.72
N SER A 170 -6.16 -6.81 -2.39
CA SER A 170 -5.91 -7.92 -1.47
C SER A 170 -6.50 -7.63 -0.10
N ASN A 171 -7.01 -8.63 0.59
CA ASN A 171 -7.36 -8.48 2.00
C ASN A 171 -6.18 -8.72 2.95
N SER A 172 -4.97 -8.91 2.40
CA SER A 172 -3.71 -9.08 3.15
C SER A 172 -3.78 -10.21 4.18
N SER A 173 -4.47 -11.30 3.86
CA SER A 173 -4.70 -12.49 4.69
C SER A 173 -5.39 -12.21 6.04
N VAL A 174 -6.15 -11.12 6.13
CA VAL A 174 -7.04 -10.88 7.28
C VAL A 174 -8.06 -12.01 7.41
N LYS A 175 -8.59 -12.49 6.28
CA LYS A 175 -9.49 -13.65 6.18
C LYS A 175 -9.20 -14.42 4.91
N SER A 176 -9.15 -15.74 4.99
CA SER A 176 -9.01 -16.62 3.81
C SER A 176 -10.33 -16.75 3.04
N PRO A 177 -10.25 -16.90 1.70
CA PRO A 177 -9.06 -16.91 0.86
C PRO A 177 -8.49 -15.52 0.55
N ASN A 178 -7.23 -15.45 0.13
CA ASN A 178 -6.57 -14.21 -0.29
C ASN A 178 -5.53 -14.47 -1.39
N SER A 179 -5.97 -14.92 -2.55
CA SER A 179 -5.09 -15.05 -3.72
C SER A 179 -4.85 -13.72 -4.43
N SER A 180 -5.54 -12.64 -4.00
CA SER A 180 -5.47 -11.29 -4.56
C SER A 180 -5.86 -11.16 -6.04
N ALA A 181 -6.03 -9.94 -6.54
CA ALA A 181 -6.20 -9.68 -7.97
C ALA A 181 -5.30 -8.52 -8.42
N ASN A 182 -4.58 -8.72 -9.51
CA ASN A 182 -3.74 -7.73 -10.16
C ASN A 182 -4.28 -7.44 -11.56
N THR A 183 -4.59 -6.19 -11.85
CA THR A 183 -5.03 -5.75 -13.18
C THR A 183 -3.93 -4.91 -13.83
N PHE A 184 -3.49 -5.32 -15.02
CA PHE A 184 -2.63 -4.51 -15.86
C PHE A 184 -3.50 -3.88 -16.98
N ALA A 185 -3.45 -2.56 -17.12
CA ALA A 185 -4.37 -1.83 -17.97
C ALA A 185 -3.69 -0.68 -18.74
N ALA A 186 -4.17 -0.43 -19.95
CA ALA A 186 -3.93 0.82 -20.65
C ALA A 186 -4.89 1.89 -20.10
N THR A 187 -4.41 3.13 -20.03
CA THR A 187 -5.18 4.26 -19.51
C THR A 187 -5.20 5.41 -20.53
N LEU A 188 -6.35 6.06 -20.68
CA LEU A 188 -6.52 7.28 -21.44
C LEU A 188 -7.36 8.25 -20.63
N GLY A 189 -6.95 9.51 -20.55
CA GLY A 189 -7.63 10.47 -19.69
C GLY A 189 -7.40 11.92 -20.06
N VAL A 190 -8.11 12.75 -19.31
CA VAL A 190 -8.03 14.21 -19.39
C VAL A 190 -7.59 14.79 -18.07
N THR A 191 -6.91 15.93 -18.11
CA THR A 191 -6.61 16.76 -16.95
C THR A 191 -7.23 18.13 -17.13
N TYR A 192 -7.64 18.75 -16.04
CA TYR A 192 -8.08 20.13 -16.03
C TYR A 192 -7.42 20.90 -14.91
N GLN A 193 -6.62 21.92 -15.27
CA GLN A 193 -5.96 22.83 -14.35
C GLN A 193 -6.93 23.96 -13.99
N ILE A 194 -7.34 24.03 -12.72
CA ILE A 194 -8.36 24.98 -12.25
C ILE A 194 -7.85 26.43 -12.29
N ASP A 195 -6.56 26.61 -12.01
CA ASP A 195 -5.90 27.92 -11.91
C ASP A 195 -4.80 28.12 -13.00
N ALA A 196 -5.11 27.75 -14.23
CA ALA A 196 -4.15 27.75 -15.33
C ALA A 196 -3.39 29.09 -15.51
N ASP A 197 -4.10 30.21 -15.34
CA ASP A 197 -3.58 31.56 -15.58
C ASP A 197 -2.80 32.16 -14.40
N THR A 198 -2.80 31.53 -13.21
CA THR A 198 -2.26 32.10 -11.98
C THR A 198 -1.31 31.17 -11.21
N GLN A 199 -0.59 30.29 -11.94
CA GLN A 199 0.29 29.32 -11.30
C GLN A 199 1.55 29.98 -10.71
N PRO A 200 1.95 29.61 -9.47
CA PRO A 200 3.20 30.08 -8.89
C PRO A 200 4.43 29.61 -9.68
N SER A 201 5.53 30.34 -9.57
CA SER A 201 6.83 29.92 -10.09
C SER A 201 7.48 28.86 -9.17
N TYR A 202 8.32 27.99 -9.75
CA TYR A 202 9.08 27.02 -8.99
C TYR A 202 10.22 27.69 -8.21
N THR A 203 10.24 27.46 -6.90
CA THR A 203 11.34 27.90 -6.03
C THR A 203 12.43 26.83 -6.02
N THR A 204 13.66 27.23 -6.34
CA THR A 204 14.83 26.35 -6.29
C THR A 204 15.84 26.91 -5.27
N THR A 205 16.22 26.12 -4.30
CA THR A 205 17.30 26.44 -3.35
C THR A 205 18.58 25.70 -3.76
N ALA A 206 19.71 26.34 -3.63
CA ALA A 206 20.99 25.73 -3.95
C ALA A 206 21.28 24.53 -3.03
N GLY A 207 21.48 23.37 -3.63
CA GLY A 207 22.04 22.17 -3.03
C GLY A 207 21.30 21.58 -1.83
N PHE A 208 21.57 20.31 -1.57
CA PHE A 208 21.22 19.66 -0.30
C PHE A 208 22.52 19.39 0.47
N ASP A 209 22.65 19.98 1.64
CA ASP A 209 23.77 19.73 2.53
C ASP A 209 23.87 18.25 2.89
N LYS A 210 25.09 17.76 3.08
CA LYS A 210 25.31 16.42 3.62
C LYS A 210 24.71 16.35 5.03
N ILE A 211 23.72 15.49 5.21
CA ILE A 211 23.11 15.28 6.51
C ILE A 211 24.05 14.42 7.37
N LYS A 212 24.50 14.99 8.47
CA LYS A 212 25.21 14.26 9.53
C LYS A 212 24.27 14.09 10.72
N GLN A 213 23.63 12.94 10.83
CA GLN A 213 22.83 12.58 12.00
C GLN A 213 23.46 11.39 12.71
N PRO A 214 23.31 11.25 14.03
CA PRO A 214 23.74 10.08 14.77
C PRO A 214 22.97 8.83 14.30
N ILE A 215 23.35 7.67 14.79
CA ILE A 215 22.53 6.47 14.73
C ILE A 215 21.40 6.66 15.73
N HIS A 216 20.15 6.38 15.32
CA HIS A 216 19.00 6.39 16.19
C HIS A 216 18.54 4.95 16.46
N PHE A 217 18.07 4.70 17.67
CA PHE A 217 17.45 3.45 18.03
C PHE A 217 15.93 3.62 18.04
N ASN A 218 15.23 2.60 17.60
CA ASN A 218 13.78 2.63 17.48
C ASN A 218 13.19 1.36 18.06
N MET A 219 12.05 1.51 18.73
CA MET A 219 11.19 0.41 19.14
C MET A 219 9.84 0.55 18.44
N VAL A 220 9.27 -0.56 17.97
CA VAL A 220 7.96 -0.56 17.29
C VAL A 220 7.15 -1.73 17.80
N LEU A 221 5.92 -1.44 18.21
CA LEU A 221 4.89 -2.43 18.47
C LEU A 221 3.93 -2.43 17.30
N ARG A 222 3.71 -3.61 16.69
CA ARG A 222 2.77 -3.82 15.58
C ARG A 222 1.78 -4.91 15.96
N GLY A 223 0.58 -4.84 15.40
CA GLY A 223 -0.41 -5.89 15.57
C GLY A 223 -1.49 -5.84 14.51
N GLY A 224 -2.30 -6.88 14.52
CA GLY A 224 -3.43 -7.05 13.61
C GLY A 224 -4.10 -8.39 13.84
N ILE A 225 -4.96 -8.75 12.91
CA ILE A 225 -5.61 -10.06 12.84
C ILE A 225 -5.29 -10.70 11.49
N GLN A 226 -5.17 -12.02 11.48
CA GLN A 226 -4.97 -12.80 10.27
C GLN A 226 -5.58 -14.19 10.38
N GLU A 227 -5.88 -14.78 9.25
CA GLU A 227 -6.26 -16.18 9.11
C GLU A 227 -5.14 -16.94 8.39
N GLY A 228 -4.96 -18.23 8.71
CA GLY A 228 -4.07 -19.12 8.01
C GLY A 228 -4.55 -19.43 6.58
N ARG A 229 -3.86 -20.36 5.90
CA ARG A 229 -4.22 -20.76 4.53
C ARG A 229 -5.49 -21.58 4.45
N VAL A 230 -5.79 -22.34 5.49
CA VAL A 230 -6.97 -23.20 5.55
C VAL A 230 -8.18 -22.36 5.90
N ILE A 231 -9.15 -22.33 4.99
CA ILE A 231 -10.42 -21.62 5.15
C ILE A 231 -11.19 -22.21 6.33
N GLY A 232 -11.70 -21.34 7.22
CA GLY A 232 -12.54 -21.75 8.33
C GLY A 232 -11.81 -22.05 9.65
N LEU A 233 -10.47 -21.97 9.71
CA LEU A 233 -9.72 -22.06 10.97
C LEU A 233 -9.87 -20.81 11.83
N GLY A 234 -10.43 -19.75 11.27
CA GLY A 234 -10.77 -18.50 11.95
C GLY A 234 -9.62 -17.53 12.11
N GLN A 235 -9.99 -16.27 12.26
CA GLN A 235 -9.07 -15.16 12.42
C GLN A 235 -8.42 -15.19 13.80
N LYS A 236 -7.13 -14.95 13.89
CA LYS A 236 -6.34 -14.90 15.13
C LYS A 236 -5.53 -13.62 15.21
N PRO A 237 -5.34 -13.06 16.42
CA PRO A 237 -4.48 -11.89 16.59
C PRO A 237 -3.01 -12.26 16.42
N PHE A 238 -2.22 -11.26 16.03
CA PHE A 238 -0.77 -11.34 16.07
C PHE A 238 -0.18 -10.04 16.63
N VAL A 239 1.01 -10.17 17.23
CA VAL A 239 1.81 -9.05 17.73
C VAL A 239 3.24 -9.22 17.26
N VAL A 240 3.87 -8.10 16.87
CA VAL A 240 5.30 -8.04 16.54
C VAL A 240 5.95 -6.91 17.32
N ILE A 241 6.98 -7.23 18.07
CA ILE A 241 7.83 -6.27 18.78
C ILE A 241 9.14 -6.20 17.99
N SER A 242 9.51 -4.99 17.56
CA SER A 242 10.75 -4.76 16.81
C SER A 242 11.64 -3.76 17.50
N GLY A 243 12.94 -4.07 17.56
CA GLY A 243 13.99 -3.13 17.92
C GLY A 243 14.96 -2.97 16.76
N TYR A 244 15.28 -1.74 16.35
CA TYR A 244 16.22 -1.52 15.26
C TYR A 244 17.00 -0.21 15.38
N ALA A 245 18.21 -0.21 14.82
CA ALA A 245 19.00 0.98 14.59
C ALA A 245 18.76 1.50 13.18
N ASP A 246 18.69 2.83 13.00
CA ASP A 246 18.70 3.47 11.69
C ASP A 246 19.81 4.49 11.57
N LYS A 247 20.35 4.62 10.36
CA LYS A 247 21.34 5.64 10.00
C LYS A 247 20.88 6.44 8.79
N ARG A 248 20.75 7.74 8.95
CA ARG A 248 20.47 8.65 7.85
C ARG A 248 21.68 8.75 6.93
N LEU A 249 21.49 8.47 5.64
CA LEU A 249 22.52 8.54 4.61
C LEU A 249 22.45 9.82 3.80
N SER A 250 21.24 10.32 3.56
CA SER A 250 20.98 11.52 2.78
C SER A 250 19.66 12.18 3.20
N PHE A 251 19.31 13.27 2.55
CA PHE A 251 18.00 13.90 2.75
C PHE A 251 16.83 12.91 2.49
N LYS A 252 16.99 11.98 1.56
CA LYS A 252 15.94 11.03 1.15
C LYS A 252 16.05 9.66 1.81
N SER A 253 17.21 9.26 2.35
CA SER A 253 17.53 7.84 2.56
C SER A 253 18.03 7.54 3.96
N SER A 254 17.53 6.48 4.57
CA SER A 254 18.10 5.82 5.75
C SER A 254 18.22 4.34 5.52
N ILE A 255 19.20 3.71 6.16
CA ILE A 255 19.31 2.25 6.27
C ILE A 255 18.93 1.83 7.68
N GLN A 256 18.46 0.59 7.81
CA GLN A 256 17.97 0.03 9.06
C GLN A 256 18.55 -1.37 9.27
N VAL A 257 18.81 -1.73 10.51
CA VAL A 257 19.14 -3.09 10.92
C VAL A 257 18.48 -3.38 12.26
N GLY A 258 17.84 -4.54 12.41
CA GLY A 258 17.10 -4.83 13.63
C GLY A 258 16.65 -6.26 13.78
N VAL A 259 15.86 -6.46 14.85
CA VAL A 259 15.31 -7.76 15.24
C VAL A 259 13.81 -7.64 15.46
N ASP A 260 13.11 -8.74 15.22
CA ASP A 260 11.68 -8.91 15.43
C ASP A 260 11.41 -10.08 16.35
N ALA A 261 10.57 -9.88 17.37
CA ALA A 261 9.90 -10.95 18.10
C ALA A 261 8.44 -11.02 17.61
N ILE A 262 8.03 -12.16 17.07
CA ILE A 262 6.76 -12.33 16.35
C ILE A 262 5.91 -13.38 17.07
N PHE A 263 4.70 -12.99 17.45
CA PHE A 263 3.71 -13.81 18.13
C PHE A 263 2.45 -13.87 17.26
N ALA A 264 2.37 -14.88 16.38
CA ALA A 264 1.29 -15.02 15.40
C ALA A 264 0.41 -16.22 15.74
N LYS A 265 -0.66 -16.00 16.48
CA LYS A 265 -1.50 -17.08 17.06
C LYS A 265 -2.21 -17.97 16.05
N PHE A 266 -2.35 -17.55 14.79
CA PHE A 266 -2.90 -18.43 13.76
C PHE A 266 -2.04 -19.68 13.54
N LEU A 267 -0.72 -19.60 13.81
CA LEU A 267 0.19 -20.74 13.67
C LEU A 267 -0.10 -21.85 14.67
N GLU A 268 -0.58 -21.55 15.88
CA GLU A 268 -1.04 -22.58 16.83
C GLU A 268 -2.15 -23.43 16.21
N THR A 269 -3.12 -22.76 15.54
CA THR A 269 -4.23 -23.45 14.89
C THR A 269 -3.77 -24.21 13.65
N GLU A 270 -2.86 -23.64 12.87
CA GLU A 270 -2.26 -24.26 11.67
C GLU A 270 -1.44 -25.51 12.02
N ILE A 271 -0.66 -25.45 13.11
CA ILE A 271 0.13 -26.57 13.65
C ILE A 271 -0.80 -27.71 14.09
N ALA A 272 -1.81 -27.42 14.91
CA ALA A 272 -2.78 -28.42 15.36
C ALA A 272 -3.53 -29.07 14.20
N TYR A 273 -3.97 -28.26 13.22
CA TYR A 273 -4.62 -28.77 12.01
C TYR A 273 -3.68 -29.65 11.17
N SER A 274 -2.43 -29.23 10.97
CA SER A 274 -1.44 -29.98 10.20
C SER A 274 -1.12 -31.33 10.83
N ALA A 275 -0.95 -31.37 12.16
CA ALA A 275 -0.72 -32.60 12.90
C ALA A 275 -1.90 -33.59 12.79
N ALA A 276 -3.14 -33.08 12.89
CA ALA A 276 -4.33 -33.94 12.84
C ALA A 276 -4.67 -34.40 11.39
N ALA A 277 -4.59 -33.50 10.42
CA ALA A 277 -5.02 -33.77 9.05
C ALA A 277 -3.93 -34.42 8.18
N PHE A 278 -2.65 -34.16 8.48
CA PHE A 278 -1.52 -34.62 7.67
C PHE A 278 -0.37 -35.20 8.54
N PRO A 279 -0.61 -36.27 9.31
CA PRO A 279 0.41 -36.82 10.23
C PRO A 279 1.70 -37.28 9.52
N ALA A 280 1.63 -37.61 8.23
CA ALA A 280 2.79 -37.96 7.43
C ALA A 280 3.78 -36.80 7.20
N ASN A 281 3.38 -35.54 7.44
CA ASN A 281 4.25 -34.36 7.32
C ASN A 281 5.22 -34.21 8.51
N GLY A 282 5.11 -35.06 9.55
CA GLY A 282 6.00 -35.06 10.71
C GLY A 282 5.78 -33.88 11.64
N VAL A 283 4.65 -33.17 11.53
CA VAL A 283 4.22 -32.14 12.49
C VAL A 283 3.58 -32.83 13.68
N THR A 284 4.09 -32.53 14.89
CA THR A 284 3.65 -33.20 16.13
C THR A 284 2.45 -32.54 16.79
N GLY A 285 2.25 -31.25 16.53
CA GLY A 285 1.23 -30.42 17.18
C GLY A 285 1.75 -29.57 18.32
N ASP A 286 2.99 -29.81 18.77
CA ASP A 286 3.63 -29.17 19.91
C ASP A 286 4.68 -28.11 19.50
N GLU A 287 4.84 -27.87 18.20
CA GLU A 287 5.81 -26.90 17.71
C GLU A 287 5.52 -25.48 18.24
N ASP A 288 6.59 -24.77 18.63
CA ASP A 288 6.43 -23.39 19.06
C ASP A 288 6.04 -22.48 17.88
N TYR A 289 4.94 -21.77 18.00
CA TYR A 289 4.43 -20.84 17.00
C TYR A 289 5.17 -19.52 16.92
N LYS A 290 6.01 -19.22 17.93
CA LYS A 290 6.77 -17.97 18.00
C LYS A 290 7.92 -17.98 16.98
N ARG A 291 8.25 -16.79 16.50
CA ARG A 291 9.35 -16.61 15.55
C ARG A 291 10.21 -15.43 15.96
N VAL A 292 11.52 -15.53 15.77
CA VAL A 292 12.45 -14.41 15.90
C VAL A 292 13.11 -14.18 14.55
N GLY A 293 13.07 -12.94 14.08
CA GLY A 293 13.68 -12.52 12.82
C GLY A 293 14.76 -11.47 13.02
N VAL A 294 15.75 -11.46 12.15
CA VAL A 294 16.69 -10.36 11.96
C VAL A 294 16.40 -9.72 10.61
N PHE A 295 16.55 -8.41 10.48
CA PHE A 295 16.25 -7.74 9.23
C PHE A 295 17.22 -6.60 8.92
N VAL A 296 17.35 -6.32 7.62
CA VAL A 296 17.91 -5.09 7.09
C VAL A 296 16.82 -4.33 6.35
N GLY A 297 16.92 -3.02 6.29
CA GLY A 297 15.87 -2.21 5.66
C GLY A 297 16.38 -0.90 5.10
N TYR A 298 15.53 -0.35 4.26
CA TYR A 298 15.69 0.97 3.67
C TYR A 298 14.45 1.82 3.93
N GLU A 299 14.66 3.10 4.25
CA GLU A 299 13.60 4.07 4.45
C GLU A 299 13.80 5.24 3.49
N LEU A 300 12.81 5.48 2.63
CA LEU A 300 12.74 6.61 1.72
C LEU A 300 11.85 7.69 2.32
N HIS A 301 12.42 8.83 2.68
CA HIS A 301 11.74 9.92 3.36
C HIS A 301 11.08 10.90 2.39
N ILE A 302 9.78 11.08 2.52
CA ILE A 302 8.98 12.07 1.78
C ILE A 302 8.27 12.94 2.82
N ASN A 303 8.90 14.02 3.26
CA ASN A 303 8.41 14.86 4.35
C ASN A 303 8.22 14.06 5.67
N LYS A 304 7.02 14.13 6.29
CA LYS A 304 6.65 13.33 7.46
C LYS A 304 6.29 11.88 7.12
N LEU A 305 6.01 11.60 5.85
CA LEU A 305 5.77 10.25 5.35
C LEU A 305 7.08 9.64 4.88
N SER A 306 7.24 8.34 5.16
CA SER A 306 8.34 7.53 4.61
C SER A 306 7.80 6.24 4.03
N LEU A 307 8.43 5.79 2.94
CA LEU A 307 8.28 4.42 2.45
C LEU A 307 9.37 3.57 3.09
N ILE A 308 8.99 2.45 3.68
CA ILE A 308 9.93 1.48 4.24
C ILE A 308 9.90 0.18 3.45
N GLY A 309 11.07 -0.42 3.27
CA GLY A 309 11.23 -1.75 2.72
C GLY A 309 12.24 -2.52 3.56
N GLN A 310 11.83 -3.64 4.12
CA GLN A 310 12.67 -4.48 4.97
C GLN A 310 12.72 -5.89 4.43
N VAL A 311 13.89 -6.51 4.50
CA VAL A 311 14.13 -7.92 4.19
C VAL A 311 14.59 -8.58 5.46
N GLY A 312 13.87 -9.58 5.91
CA GLY A 312 14.15 -10.29 7.16
C GLY A 312 14.38 -11.79 6.93
N TYR A 313 15.05 -12.38 7.90
CA TYR A 313 15.35 -13.81 7.95
C TYR A 313 15.01 -14.33 9.34
N TYR A 314 14.26 -15.45 9.41
CA TYR A 314 13.93 -16.06 10.70
C TYR A 314 15.15 -16.79 11.28
N ALA A 315 15.72 -16.23 12.35
CA ALA A 315 16.76 -16.88 13.15
C ALA A 315 16.17 -18.02 13.98
N TYR A 316 15.00 -17.82 14.62
CA TYR A 316 14.22 -18.85 15.29
C TYR A 316 12.94 -19.12 14.50
N TYR A 317 12.72 -20.35 14.04
CA TYR A 317 11.66 -20.73 13.12
C TYR A 317 11.28 -22.23 13.28
N PRO A 318 10.65 -22.62 14.39
CA PRO A 318 10.35 -24.02 14.70
C PRO A 318 9.38 -24.66 13.72
N TYR A 319 8.26 -23.98 13.43
CA TYR A 319 7.28 -24.45 12.46
C TYR A 319 7.47 -23.79 11.09
N LYS A 320 7.73 -24.59 10.06
CA LYS A 320 8.04 -24.14 8.69
C LYS A 320 6.73 -23.87 7.92
N PHE A 321 6.13 -22.72 8.12
CA PHE A 321 4.88 -22.35 7.46
C PHE A 321 5.09 -21.77 6.04
N GLU A 322 6.08 -20.89 5.87
CA GLU A 322 6.41 -20.18 4.63
C GLU A 322 7.92 -20.20 4.40
N ALA A 323 8.41 -19.45 3.43
CA ALA A 323 9.85 -19.24 3.26
C ALA A 323 10.49 -18.61 4.51
N ARG A 324 11.74 -18.95 4.78
CA ARG A 324 12.50 -18.43 5.92
C ARG A 324 12.86 -16.95 5.78
N VAL A 325 12.80 -16.43 4.56
CA VAL A 325 12.96 -15.00 4.26
C VAL A 325 11.60 -14.36 4.16
N TYR A 326 11.44 -13.17 4.77
CA TYR A 326 10.24 -12.35 4.64
C TYR A 326 10.57 -10.95 4.14
N LEU A 327 9.61 -10.36 3.45
CA LEU A 327 9.62 -8.97 3.00
C LEU A 327 8.64 -8.17 3.84
N ARG A 328 8.98 -6.91 4.11
CA ARG A 328 8.08 -6.01 4.84
C ARG A 328 8.12 -4.62 4.22
N PRO A 329 7.43 -4.38 3.10
CA PRO A 329 7.13 -3.03 2.64
C PRO A 329 6.13 -2.35 3.58
N GLY A 330 6.15 -1.01 3.61
CA GLY A 330 5.18 -0.27 4.41
C GLY A 330 5.31 1.24 4.32
N LEU A 331 4.40 1.89 5.03
CA LEU A 331 4.37 3.33 5.24
C LEU A 331 4.71 3.61 6.70
N LYS A 332 5.49 4.66 6.91
CA LYS A 332 5.82 5.19 8.23
C LYS A 332 5.50 6.68 8.23
N TYR A 333 4.75 7.14 9.22
CA TYR A 333 4.39 8.54 9.35
C TYR A 333 4.86 9.09 10.69
N TYR A 334 5.70 10.12 10.66
CA TYR A 334 6.22 10.78 11.83
C TYR A 334 5.20 11.80 12.38
N ILE A 335 4.62 11.50 13.54
CA ILE A 335 3.73 12.42 14.27
C ILE A 335 4.59 13.52 14.87
N THR A 336 5.67 13.14 15.56
CA THR A 336 6.71 14.01 16.09
C THR A 336 8.09 13.51 15.61
N GLU A 337 9.17 14.14 15.99
CA GLU A 337 10.52 13.64 15.70
C GLU A 337 10.81 12.27 16.37
N LYS A 338 10.12 11.98 17.48
CA LYS A 338 10.31 10.75 18.27
C LYS A 338 9.21 9.72 18.08
N ILE A 339 7.97 10.11 17.80
CA ILE A 339 6.81 9.20 17.71
C ILE A 339 6.39 9.08 16.26
N PHE A 340 6.18 7.85 15.83
CA PHE A 340 5.70 7.55 14.48
C PHE A 340 4.72 6.38 14.47
N THR A 341 3.87 6.36 13.47
CA THR A 341 3.00 5.23 13.15
C THR A 341 3.51 4.49 11.93
N VAL A 342 3.16 3.20 11.83
CA VAL A 342 3.50 2.36 10.68
C VAL A 342 2.31 1.54 10.24
N VAL A 343 2.20 1.35 8.93
CA VAL A 343 1.36 0.32 8.31
C VAL A 343 2.27 -0.52 7.44
N THR A 344 2.38 -1.80 7.73
CA THR A 344 3.31 -2.69 7.04
C THR A 344 2.61 -3.95 6.56
N LEU A 345 2.96 -4.41 5.38
CA LEU A 345 2.59 -5.72 4.85
C LEU A 345 3.77 -6.66 5.05
N LYS A 346 3.58 -7.79 5.75
CA LYS A 346 4.57 -8.86 5.77
C LYS A 346 4.19 -9.89 4.71
N SER A 347 5.16 -10.27 3.90
CA SER A 347 4.96 -11.25 2.82
C SER A 347 6.17 -12.17 2.66
N HIS A 348 5.91 -13.33 2.07
CA HIS A 348 6.91 -14.28 1.61
C HIS A 348 6.85 -14.30 0.09
N TRP A 349 7.71 -13.46 -0.55
CA TRP A 349 7.63 -13.15 -1.97
C TRP A 349 6.25 -12.59 -2.36
N ALA A 350 5.53 -13.25 -3.25
CA ALA A 350 4.20 -12.84 -3.70
C ALA A 350 3.05 -13.24 -2.74
N SER A 351 3.32 -14.03 -1.70
CA SER A 351 2.32 -14.47 -0.72
C SER A 351 2.27 -13.49 0.45
N ALA A 352 1.20 -12.74 0.59
CA ALA A 352 0.95 -11.89 1.74
C ALA A 352 0.67 -12.74 2.99
N GLU A 353 1.35 -12.46 4.12
CA GLU A 353 1.06 -13.12 5.39
C GLU A 353 0.14 -12.26 6.26
N ASN A 354 0.42 -10.97 6.42
CA ASN A 354 -0.45 -10.07 7.17
C ASN A 354 -0.18 -8.60 6.89
N VAL A 355 -1.20 -7.76 7.17
CA VAL A 355 -1.04 -6.32 7.33
C VAL A 355 -1.01 -5.99 8.82
N ALA A 356 -0.04 -5.18 9.24
CA ALA A 356 0.15 -4.77 10.61
C ALA A 356 0.09 -3.26 10.75
N PHE A 357 -0.64 -2.79 11.76
CA PHE A 357 -0.66 -1.41 12.22
C PHE A 357 0.20 -1.28 13.47
N GLY A 358 0.94 -0.21 13.59
CA GLY A 358 1.82 -0.07 14.74
C GLY A 358 2.18 1.36 15.09
N VAL A 359 2.74 1.48 16.30
CA VAL A 359 3.30 2.72 16.83
C VAL A 359 4.75 2.46 17.20
N GLY A 360 5.61 3.41 16.89
CA GLY A 360 7.03 3.34 17.20
C GLY A 360 7.52 4.58 17.92
N PHE A 361 8.59 4.38 18.64
CA PHE A 361 9.31 5.40 19.37
C PHE A 361 10.79 5.38 18.98
N ARG A 362 11.34 6.58 18.72
CA ARG A 362 12.76 6.82 18.41
C ARG A 362 13.47 7.41 19.62
N ILE A 363 14.62 6.84 19.94
CA ILE A 363 15.53 7.25 21.02
C ILE A 363 16.74 7.96 20.42
#